data_57426d05c7619ffbfef3a7fbf79c0e65
#
_entry.id   57426d05c7619ffbfef3a7fbf79c0e65
#
_cell.length_a   1.000
_cell.length_b   1.000
_cell.length_c   1.000
_cell.angle_alpha   90.00
_cell.angle_beta   90.00
_cell.angle_gamma   90.00
#
_symmetry.space_group_name_H-M   'P 1'
#
loop_
_entity.id
_entity.type
_entity.pdbx_description
1 polymer ?
#
loop_
_entity_poly.entity_id
_entity_poly.type
_entity_poly.pdbx_seq_one_letter_code
_entity_poly.pdbx_strand_id
1 'polypeptide(L)'
;MKIIRICLMGLVMILSATLNADVRQYHFSHLTMDDGLSHNDITAIIQDAYGFMWFATRDGLNRYDGNKVKVYKSECSPNNSQGINSIFSLCLAPDSTLWMGAQGILCYDTQGDSLRQVQIKTVEGRSPKGMILSVKANTKGVLFFLEKDEGIYSYDPQTCRCQFYSFANLKVGVSKVTATAMWIDNDDNVWIGGDKECLIQLDYTTGNYHAVKIDCLNAENDGMQVITGNGHYIYMGFQYSGVVRYDLNDKTVQCLKIGESVEEPLYVHDIQISDNGLWLATETGLYLYDEIQKKASKCVNDYFDKRSLSDNAIYAVYRDSDNGLWVGTYFGGINYMSINENRYIESYYPIATKTSLKGRVVREIRSDSMGNLWIGTEDAGLNYFNSQEKSIIPVSAHLEHY
;
A
#
# COMPACT_ATOMS: atom_id res chain seq x y z
N MET A 1 16.19 43.72 -35.16
CA MET A 1 16.35 43.33 -33.73
C MET A 1 15.07 43.25 -32.92
N LYS A 2 14.04 44.08 -33.10
CA LYS A 2 12.75 43.99 -32.35
C LYS A 2 11.90 42.80 -32.74
N ILE A 3 11.86 42.39 -34.01
CA ILE A 3 11.08 41.26 -34.52
C ILE A 3 11.61 39.92 -34.01
N ILE A 4 12.94 39.75 -33.92
CA ILE A 4 13.57 38.52 -33.39
C ILE A 4 13.29 38.34 -31.89
N ARG A 5 13.20 39.45 -31.12
CA ARG A 5 12.84 39.38 -29.70
C ARG A 5 11.38 38.97 -29.46
N ILE A 6 10.45 39.38 -30.32
CA ILE A 6 9.04 39.02 -30.24
C ILE A 6 8.85 37.53 -30.60
N CYS A 7 9.54 37.02 -31.62
CA CYS A 7 9.53 35.59 -31.95
C CYS A 7 10.17 34.71 -30.86
N LEU A 8 11.24 35.18 -30.19
CA LEU A 8 11.84 34.42 -29.08
C LEU A 8 10.95 34.41 -27.83
N MET A 9 10.25 35.49 -27.49
CA MET A 9 9.27 35.54 -26.42
C MET A 9 8.05 34.69 -26.72
N GLY A 10 7.55 34.64 -27.96
CA GLY A 10 6.47 33.75 -28.38
C GLY A 10 6.88 32.29 -28.31
N LEU A 11 8.12 31.93 -28.65
CA LEU A 11 8.65 30.56 -28.56
C LEU A 11 8.83 30.11 -27.11
N VAL A 12 9.25 30.99 -26.20
CA VAL A 12 9.35 30.68 -24.75
C VAL A 12 7.99 30.53 -24.11
N MET A 13 6.97 31.29 -24.52
CA MET A 13 5.60 31.10 -24.03
C MET A 13 4.94 29.82 -24.58
N ILE A 14 5.28 29.38 -25.78
CA ILE A 14 4.76 28.10 -26.32
C ILE A 14 5.50 26.91 -25.67
N LEU A 15 6.78 27.03 -25.30
CA LEU A 15 7.52 25.99 -24.59
C LEU A 15 7.08 25.85 -23.11
N SER A 16 6.56 26.92 -22.51
CA SER A 16 6.03 26.86 -21.13
C SER A 16 4.61 26.28 -21.03
N ALA A 17 3.89 26.15 -22.15
CA ALA A 17 2.54 25.56 -22.17
C ALA A 17 2.49 24.04 -22.34
N THR A 18 3.65 23.38 -22.53
CA THR A 18 3.69 21.91 -22.74
C THR A 18 4.25 21.11 -21.57
N LEU A 19 4.38 21.72 -20.39
CA LEU A 19 4.82 21.06 -19.14
C LEU A 19 3.69 20.86 -18.13
N ASN A 20 2.46 20.77 -18.59
CA ASN A 20 1.45 20.09 -17.78
C ASN A 20 1.62 18.58 -18.02
N ALA A 21 2.49 17.96 -17.25
CA ALA A 21 2.39 16.53 -17.00
C ALA A 21 0.92 16.27 -16.60
N ASP A 22 0.27 15.38 -17.31
CA ASP A 22 -1.09 14.91 -17.02
C ASP A 22 -1.02 14.31 -15.60
N VAL A 23 -1.24 15.15 -14.60
CA VAL A 23 -1.33 14.71 -13.19
C VAL A 23 -2.65 13.98 -13.14
N ARG A 24 -2.61 12.66 -13.31
CA ARG A 24 -3.77 11.81 -13.07
C ARG A 24 -4.27 12.13 -11.66
N GLN A 25 -5.40 12.78 -11.57
CA GLN A 25 -6.02 13.09 -10.30
C GLN A 25 -6.71 11.82 -9.82
N TYR A 26 -6.08 11.13 -8.88
CA TYR A 26 -6.67 9.96 -8.24
C TYR A 26 -7.65 10.40 -7.17
N HIS A 27 -8.79 9.73 -7.11
CA HIS A 27 -9.84 10.01 -6.14
C HIS A 27 -10.01 8.82 -5.20
N PHE A 28 -9.99 9.09 -3.92
CA PHE A 28 -10.10 8.10 -2.87
C PHE A 28 -11.43 8.25 -2.12
N SER A 29 -12.04 7.13 -1.78
CA SER A 29 -13.02 7.02 -0.71
C SER A 29 -12.32 6.55 0.57
N HIS A 30 -12.87 6.90 1.72
CA HIS A 30 -12.23 6.66 3.01
C HIS A 30 -13.07 5.75 3.88
N LEU A 31 -12.39 4.96 4.72
CA LEU A 31 -12.99 4.14 5.76
C LEU A 31 -12.17 4.35 7.04
N THR A 32 -12.82 4.79 8.11
CA THR A 32 -12.19 5.22 9.36
C THR A 32 -12.82 4.56 10.58
N MET A 33 -12.38 4.91 11.78
CA MET A 33 -13.04 4.49 13.02
C MET A 33 -14.49 4.96 13.09
N ASP A 34 -14.85 6.10 12.47
CA ASP A 34 -16.23 6.56 12.39
C ASP A 34 -17.12 5.65 11.54
N ASP A 35 -16.52 4.87 10.62
CA ASP A 35 -17.17 3.87 9.78
C ASP A 35 -17.09 2.46 10.38
N GLY A 36 -16.49 2.31 11.56
CA GLY A 36 -16.46 1.08 12.33
C GLY A 36 -15.12 0.33 12.35
N LEU A 37 -14.02 0.91 11.82
CA LEU A 37 -12.69 0.34 12.02
C LEU A 37 -12.31 0.32 13.51
N SER A 38 -11.57 -0.69 13.91
CA SER A 38 -11.06 -0.79 15.28
C SER A 38 -9.99 0.25 15.62
N HIS A 39 -9.21 0.66 14.62
CA HIS A 39 -8.17 1.69 14.71
C HIS A 39 -7.86 2.25 13.31
N ASN A 40 -7.39 3.52 13.24
CA ASN A 40 -7.00 4.13 11.96
C ASN A 40 -5.56 3.79 11.51
N ASP A 41 -4.74 3.20 12.39
CA ASP A 41 -3.39 2.74 12.03
C ASP A 41 -3.47 1.36 11.38
N ILE A 42 -3.30 1.32 10.07
CA ILE A 42 -3.44 0.13 9.24
C ILE A 42 -2.06 -0.44 8.95
N THR A 43 -1.83 -1.66 9.40
CA THR A 43 -0.52 -2.33 9.30
C THR A 43 -0.42 -3.32 8.14
N ALA A 44 -1.54 -3.93 7.73
CA ALA A 44 -1.59 -4.84 6.59
C ALA A 44 -3.00 -4.95 6.01
N ILE A 45 -3.08 -5.25 4.72
CA ILE A 45 -4.32 -5.41 3.96
C ILE A 45 -4.24 -6.69 3.13
N ILE A 46 -5.33 -7.47 3.09
CA ILE A 46 -5.45 -8.63 2.21
C ILE A 46 -6.91 -8.87 1.84
N GLN A 47 -7.14 -9.47 0.67
CA GLN A 47 -8.47 -9.96 0.25
C GLN A 47 -8.51 -11.47 0.38
N ASP A 48 -9.62 -12.02 0.90
CA ASP A 48 -9.84 -13.46 0.93
C ASP A 48 -10.48 -13.99 -0.36
N ALA A 49 -10.60 -15.31 -0.46
CA ALA A 49 -11.16 -15.98 -1.63
C ALA A 49 -12.67 -15.70 -1.85
N TYR A 50 -13.35 -15.15 -0.86
CA TYR A 50 -14.77 -14.75 -0.95
C TYR A 50 -14.95 -13.29 -1.34
N GLY A 51 -13.84 -12.54 -1.47
CA GLY A 51 -13.83 -11.11 -1.81
C GLY A 51 -13.90 -10.17 -0.61
N PHE A 52 -13.98 -10.67 0.63
CA PHE A 52 -13.89 -9.81 1.81
C PHE A 52 -12.52 -9.19 1.93
N MET A 53 -12.50 -7.90 2.29
CA MET A 53 -11.26 -7.22 2.62
C MET A 53 -10.96 -7.35 4.11
N TRP A 54 -9.71 -7.65 4.42
CA TRP A 54 -9.23 -7.78 5.79
C TRP A 54 -8.16 -6.74 6.07
N PHE A 55 -8.37 -5.99 7.14
CA PHE A 55 -7.46 -4.92 7.56
C PHE A 55 -6.91 -5.24 8.94
N ALA A 56 -5.60 -5.41 9.02
CA ALA A 56 -4.88 -5.49 10.28
C ALA A 56 -4.65 -4.08 10.82
N THR A 57 -4.84 -3.92 12.12
CA THR A 57 -4.60 -2.67 12.82
C THR A 57 -3.82 -2.89 14.11
N ARG A 58 -3.48 -1.82 14.79
CA ARG A 58 -2.90 -1.91 16.16
C ARG A 58 -3.89 -2.35 17.22
N ASP A 59 -5.19 -2.43 16.92
CA ASP A 59 -6.22 -2.81 17.89
C ASP A 59 -7.25 -3.80 17.31
N GLY A 60 -6.80 -4.77 16.55
CA GLY A 60 -7.61 -5.89 16.07
C GLY A 60 -7.56 -6.09 14.57
N LEU A 61 -8.31 -7.12 14.14
CA LEU A 61 -8.55 -7.46 12.76
C LEU A 61 -9.93 -6.96 12.35
N ASN A 62 -10.03 -6.38 11.16
CA ASN A 62 -11.27 -5.84 10.62
C ASN A 62 -11.61 -6.57 9.32
N ARG A 63 -12.84 -7.07 9.18
CA ARG A 63 -13.38 -7.63 7.94
C ARG A 63 -14.39 -6.66 7.34
N TYR A 64 -14.21 -6.31 6.09
CA TYR A 64 -15.09 -5.44 5.34
C TYR A 64 -15.78 -6.21 4.21
N ASP A 65 -17.08 -6.10 4.12
CA ASP A 65 -17.93 -6.80 3.15
C ASP A 65 -18.40 -5.94 1.97
N GLY A 66 -17.80 -4.75 1.83
CA GLY A 66 -18.21 -3.73 0.86
C GLY A 66 -19.19 -2.70 1.44
N ASN A 67 -19.76 -2.94 2.63
CA ASN A 67 -20.74 -2.07 3.28
C ASN A 67 -20.47 -1.87 4.77
N LYS A 68 -20.07 -2.91 5.47
CA LYS A 68 -19.89 -2.89 6.94
C LYS A 68 -18.55 -3.46 7.34
N VAL A 69 -18.02 -2.91 8.43
CA VAL A 69 -16.84 -3.43 9.11
C VAL A 69 -17.27 -4.33 10.28
N LYS A 70 -16.72 -5.53 10.35
CA LYS A 70 -16.78 -6.39 11.53
C LYS A 70 -15.41 -6.49 12.17
N VAL A 71 -15.34 -6.14 13.45
CA VAL A 71 -14.09 -6.13 14.24
C VAL A 71 -13.93 -7.44 14.98
N TYR A 72 -12.72 -7.99 14.96
CA TYR A 72 -12.30 -9.16 15.72
C TYR A 72 -11.14 -8.77 16.63
N LYS A 73 -11.29 -9.07 17.91
CA LYS A 73 -10.25 -8.90 18.93
C LYS A 73 -10.03 -10.23 19.64
N SER A 74 -8.77 -10.54 19.93
CA SER A 74 -8.46 -11.68 20.80
C SER A 74 -8.90 -11.34 22.20
N GLU A 75 -9.60 -12.26 22.88
CA GLU A 75 -9.94 -12.10 24.30
C GLU A 75 -8.65 -12.05 25.11
N CYS A 76 -8.40 -10.93 25.76
CA CYS A 76 -7.23 -10.75 26.59
C CYS A 76 -7.26 -11.72 27.75
N SER A 77 -6.24 -12.56 27.89
CA SER A 77 -5.97 -13.20 29.15
C SER A 77 -5.70 -12.12 30.21
N PRO A 78 -6.27 -12.18 31.43
CA PRO A 78 -6.15 -11.12 32.44
C PRO A 78 -4.71 -10.71 32.81
N ASN A 79 -3.72 -11.53 32.42
CA ASN A 79 -2.31 -11.34 32.71
C ASN A 79 -1.50 -10.72 31.54
N ASN A 80 -2.12 -10.39 30.39
CA ASN A 80 -1.39 -9.87 29.23
C ASN A 80 -2.08 -8.61 28.68
N SER A 81 -1.87 -7.50 29.35
CA SER A 81 -2.47 -6.19 29.05
C SER A 81 -1.83 -5.46 27.85
N GLN A 82 -0.88 -6.07 27.17
CA GLN A 82 -0.19 -5.44 26.04
C GLN A 82 -0.24 -6.32 24.78
N GLY A 83 -1.04 -5.91 23.78
CA GLY A 83 -0.58 -6.03 22.43
C GLY A 83 -0.98 -7.25 21.61
N ILE A 84 -1.78 -8.22 22.11
CA ILE A 84 -2.24 -9.35 21.27
C ILE A 84 -3.08 -8.86 20.09
N ASN A 85 -3.77 -7.74 20.25
CA ASN A 85 -4.59 -7.15 19.20
C ASN A 85 -3.80 -6.30 18.19
N SER A 86 -2.52 -6.02 18.45
CA SER A 86 -1.65 -5.34 17.48
C SER A 86 -1.15 -6.37 16.47
N ILE A 87 -1.72 -6.35 15.27
CA ILE A 87 -1.40 -7.27 14.19
C ILE A 87 -0.45 -6.59 13.21
N PHE A 88 0.67 -7.23 12.87
CA PHE A 88 1.73 -6.66 12.03
C PHE A 88 1.71 -7.19 10.59
N SER A 89 1.17 -8.39 10.38
CA SER A 89 1.19 -9.07 9.09
C SER A 89 0.00 -9.98 8.92
N LEU A 90 -0.50 -10.05 7.69
CA LEU A 90 -1.55 -10.96 7.26
C LEU A 90 -1.02 -11.92 6.20
N CYS A 91 -1.50 -13.15 6.21
CA CYS A 91 -1.20 -14.15 5.20
C CYS A 91 -2.41 -15.06 4.98
N LEU A 92 -2.89 -15.14 3.75
CA LEU A 92 -3.86 -16.13 3.34
C LEU A 92 -3.10 -17.37 2.84
N ALA A 93 -3.26 -18.50 3.54
CA ALA A 93 -2.67 -19.75 3.11
C ALA A 93 -3.42 -20.35 1.90
N PRO A 94 -2.83 -21.29 1.13
CA PRO A 94 -3.50 -21.90 -0.03
C PRO A 94 -4.83 -22.60 0.29
N ASP A 95 -5.04 -23.02 1.54
CA ASP A 95 -6.31 -23.58 2.02
C ASP A 95 -7.33 -22.51 2.42
N SER A 96 -7.08 -21.24 2.12
CA SER A 96 -7.88 -20.07 2.49
C SER A 96 -7.94 -19.77 3.98
N THR A 97 -7.08 -20.36 4.79
CA THR A 97 -6.96 -20.01 6.21
C THR A 97 -6.19 -18.69 6.35
N LEU A 98 -6.74 -17.75 7.13
CA LEU A 98 -6.09 -16.44 7.39
C LEU A 98 -5.23 -16.52 8.65
N TRP A 99 -3.93 -16.30 8.46
CA TRP A 99 -2.92 -16.30 9.51
C TRP A 99 -2.38 -14.89 9.76
N MET A 100 -2.00 -14.62 11.00
CA MET A 100 -1.56 -13.28 11.42
C MET A 100 -0.35 -13.37 12.33
N GLY A 101 0.54 -12.40 12.11
CA GLY A 101 1.64 -12.10 13.03
C GLY A 101 1.25 -10.98 13.99
N ALA A 102 1.40 -11.25 15.28
CA ALA A 102 1.13 -10.33 16.38
C ALA A 102 2.17 -10.55 17.50
N GLN A 103 1.84 -10.27 18.74
CA GLN A 103 2.59 -10.78 19.90
C GLN A 103 2.35 -12.29 20.01
N GLY A 104 2.90 -13.05 19.06
CA GLY A 104 2.63 -14.46 18.81
C GLY A 104 1.88 -14.68 17.50
N ILE A 105 1.37 -15.88 17.29
CA ILE A 105 0.70 -16.32 16.07
C ILE A 105 -0.81 -16.36 16.32
N LEU A 106 -1.57 -15.70 15.44
CA LEU A 106 -3.03 -15.77 15.42
C LEU A 106 -3.53 -16.43 14.13
N CYS A 107 -4.69 -17.05 14.20
CA CYS A 107 -5.40 -17.60 13.07
C CYS A 107 -6.89 -17.26 13.18
N TYR A 108 -7.52 -16.93 12.07
CA TYR A 108 -8.95 -16.75 12.03
C TYR A 108 -9.67 -18.11 11.93
N ASP A 109 -10.50 -18.38 12.89
CA ASP A 109 -11.34 -19.58 12.91
C ASP A 109 -12.68 -19.28 12.22
N THR A 110 -12.88 -19.85 11.03
CA THR A 110 -14.09 -19.66 10.23
C THR A 110 -15.33 -20.27 10.85
N GLN A 111 -15.19 -21.36 11.67
CA GLN A 111 -16.31 -22.02 12.33
C GLN A 111 -16.77 -21.25 13.56
N GLY A 112 -15.81 -20.79 14.35
CA GLY A 112 -16.10 -19.98 15.55
C GLY A 112 -16.30 -18.50 15.26
N ASP A 113 -16.02 -18.04 14.03
CA ASP A 113 -16.05 -16.63 13.62
C ASP A 113 -15.28 -15.72 14.61
N SER A 114 -14.07 -16.16 14.97
CA SER A 114 -13.25 -15.56 16.04
C SER A 114 -11.75 -15.68 15.76
N LEU A 115 -10.94 -14.93 16.51
CA LEU A 115 -9.49 -15.07 16.48
C LEU A 115 -9.04 -16.14 17.49
N ARG A 116 -8.16 -17.02 17.04
CA ARG A 116 -7.55 -18.05 17.87
C ARG A 116 -6.03 -17.86 17.90
N GLN A 117 -5.46 -17.87 19.12
CA GLN A 117 -4.02 -17.95 19.30
C GLN A 117 -3.52 -19.37 19.01
N VAL A 118 -2.50 -19.49 18.19
CA VAL A 118 -1.89 -20.77 17.82
C VAL A 118 -0.51 -20.90 18.44
N GLN A 119 -0.24 -22.01 19.11
CA GLN A 119 1.06 -22.34 19.64
C GLN A 119 1.71 -23.41 18.78
N ILE A 120 2.89 -23.10 18.23
CA ILE A 120 3.72 -24.04 17.50
C ILE A 120 4.96 -24.37 18.32
N LYS A 121 5.47 -25.60 18.18
CA LYS A 121 6.69 -26.04 18.88
C LYS A 121 7.55 -26.87 17.94
N THR A 122 8.87 -26.61 17.98
CA THR A 122 9.85 -27.50 17.34
C THR A 122 9.98 -28.83 18.12
N VAL A 123 10.66 -29.79 17.54
CA VAL A 123 10.91 -31.09 18.20
C VAL A 123 11.67 -30.88 19.53
N GLU A 124 12.56 -29.89 19.59
CA GLU A 124 13.31 -29.53 20.81
C GLU A 124 12.48 -28.71 21.81
N GLY A 125 11.19 -28.45 21.52
CA GLY A 125 10.29 -27.76 22.42
C GLY A 125 10.36 -26.23 22.34
N ARG A 126 11.12 -25.65 21.37
CA ARG A 126 11.16 -24.20 21.14
C ARG A 126 9.84 -23.71 20.52
N SER A 127 9.35 -22.58 20.99
CA SER A 127 8.17 -21.88 20.45
C SER A 127 8.42 -20.39 20.37
N PRO A 128 7.71 -19.65 19.46
CA PRO A 128 7.79 -18.21 19.41
C PRO A 128 7.38 -17.56 20.75
N LYS A 129 8.11 -16.55 21.19
CA LYS A 129 7.86 -15.81 22.43
C LYS A 129 7.72 -14.30 22.21
N GLY A 130 8.23 -13.85 21.05
CA GLY A 130 8.29 -12.44 20.67
C GLY A 130 7.24 -12.04 19.65
N MET A 131 7.48 -10.85 19.09
CA MET A 131 6.65 -10.30 18.00
C MET A 131 6.91 -11.05 16.70
N ILE A 132 5.83 -11.45 16.04
CA ILE A 132 5.87 -12.01 14.69
C ILE A 132 5.66 -10.88 13.69
N LEU A 133 6.74 -10.45 13.05
CA LEU A 133 6.74 -9.30 12.14
C LEU A 133 6.17 -9.64 10.76
N SER A 134 6.38 -10.87 10.30
CA SER A 134 5.92 -11.31 8.98
C SER A 134 5.43 -12.75 9.02
N VAL A 135 4.34 -13.01 8.31
CA VAL A 135 3.80 -14.35 8.07
C VAL A 135 3.65 -14.53 6.57
N LYS A 136 4.17 -15.64 6.04
CA LYS A 136 4.04 -16.02 4.62
C LYS A 136 3.73 -17.50 4.53
N ALA A 137 3.07 -17.90 3.45
CA ALA A 137 2.84 -19.31 3.10
C ALA A 137 3.49 -19.62 1.76
N ASN A 138 4.04 -20.81 1.61
CA ASN A 138 4.51 -21.29 0.32
C ASN A 138 3.39 -22.01 -0.46
N THR A 139 3.66 -22.45 -1.67
CA THR A 139 2.69 -23.12 -2.55
C THR A 139 2.17 -24.44 -1.99
N LYS A 140 2.92 -25.06 -1.07
CA LYS A 140 2.58 -26.33 -0.40
C LYS A 140 1.79 -26.15 0.89
N GLY A 141 1.53 -24.90 1.30
CA GLY A 141 0.82 -24.58 2.54
C GLY A 141 1.71 -24.58 3.79
N VAL A 142 3.04 -24.69 3.64
CA VAL A 142 3.96 -24.49 4.76
C VAL A 142 4.00 -23.00 5.10
N LEU A 143 3.79 -22.69 6.37
CA LEU A 143 3.79 -21.34 6.90
C LEU A 143 5.17 -20.97 7.44
N PHE A 144 5.54 -19.71 7.23
CA PHE A 144 6.77 -19.14 7.74
C PHE A 144 6.45 -17.94 8.63
N PHE A 145 7.02 -17.93 9.83
CA PHE A 145 6.82 -16.89 10.83
C PHE A 145 8.17 -16.27 11.17
N LEU A 146 8.33 -14.98 10.87
CA LEU A 146 9.52 -14.22 11.20
C LEU A 146 9.36 -13.63 12.59
N GLU A 147 10.09 -14.19 13.58
CA GLU A 147 10.15 -13.65 14.93
C GLU A 147 11.24 -12.59 15.04
N LYS A 148 10.87 -11.44 15.55
CA LYS A 148 11.79 -10.30 15.70
C LYS A 148 13.06 -10.68 16.45
N ASP A 149 14.22 -10.34 15.87
CA ASP A 149 15.57 -10.53 16.43
C ASP A 149 16.01 -11.99 16.70
N GLU A 150 15.13 -12.97 16.45
CA GLU A 150 15.38 -14.37 16.81
C GLU A 150 15.63 -15.28 15.60
N GLY A 151 14.68 -15.31 14.66
CA GLY A 151 14.76 -16.22 13.52
C GLY A 151 13.43 -16.45 12.81
N ILE A 152 13.38 -17.51 12.04
CA ILE A 152 12.21 -17.92 11.28
C ILE A 152 11.78 -19.31 11.74
N TYR A 153 10.47 -19.47 11.96
CA TYR A 153 9.84 -20.77 12.09
C TYR A 153 9.20 -21.16 10.77
N SER A 154 9.44 -22.39 10.31
CA SER A 154 8.58 -23.03 9.32
C SER A 154 7.63 -23.98 10.03
N TYR A 155 6.37 -23.96 9.64
CA TYR A 155 5.32 -24.79 10.23
C TYR A 155 4.41 -25.37 9.14
N ASP A 156 4.28 -26.68 9.14
CA ASP A 156 3.35 -27.39 8.28
C ASP A 156 2.08 -27.73 9.10
N PRO A 157 0.95 -27.10 8.83
CA PRO A 157 -0.29 -27.35 9.56
C PRO A 157 -0.83 -28.78 9.41
N GLN A 158 -0.54 -29.47 8.30
CA GLN A 158 -1.02 -30.83 8.03
C GLN A 158 -0.30 -31.87 8.86
N THR A 159 1.02 -31.72 9.00
CA THR A 159 1.87 -32.67 9.72
C THR A 159 2.23 -32.21 11.13
N CYS A 160 1.88 -30.98 11.48
CA CYS A 160 2.30 -30.30 12.71
C CYS A 160 3.82 -30.22 12.89
N ARG A 161 4.59 -30.36 11.82
CA ARG A 161 6.04 -30.21 11.86
C ARG A 161 6.42 -28.75 11.94
N CYS A 162 7.32 -28.45 12.89
CA CYS A 162 7.85 -27.11 13.10
C CYS A 162 9.38 -27.17 13.15
N GLN A 163 10.05 -26.30 12.39
CA GLN A 163 11.50 -26.13 12.42
C GLN A 163 11.84 -24.67 12.72
N PHE A 164 13.02 -24.41 13.26
CA PHE A 164 13.48 -23.06 13.59
C PHE A 164 14.85 -22.78 12.98
N TYR A 165 14.97 -21.66 12.29
CA TYR A 165 16.20 -21.17 11.66
C TYR A 165 16.63 -19.89 12.38
N SER A 166 17.67 -20.03 13.23
CA SER A 166 18.15 -18.92 14.06
C SER A 166 19.02 -17.95 13.27
N PHE A 167 18.76 -16.65 13.42
CA PHE A 167 19.62 -15.61 12.86
C PHE A 167 21.05 -15.60 13.44
N ALA A 168 21.24 -16.15 14.61
CA ALA A 168 22.59 -16.33 15.17
C ALA A 168 23.48 -17.26 14.32
N ASN A 169 22.87 -18.15 13.54
CA ASN A 169 23.55 -19.06 12.62
C ASN A 169 23.72 -18.47 11.22
N LEU A 170 22.94 -17.43 10.87
CA LEU A 170 23.06 -16.73 9.61
C LEU A 170 24.17 -15.68 9.73
N LYS A 171 25.37 -16.05 9.29
CA LYS A 171 26.52 -15.14 9.29
C LYS A 171 26.69 -14.56 7.90
N VAL A 172 26.43 -13.27 7.75
CA VAL A 172 26.83 -12.49 6.58
C VAL A 172 28.07 -11.68 6.98
N GLY A 173 29.23 -12.15 6.56
CA GLY A 173 30.50 -11.62 7.08
C GLY A 173 30.67 -11.93 8.57
N VAL A 174 30.94 -10.91 9.39
CA VAL A 174 31.20 -11.02 10.84
C VAL A 174 29.99 -10.60 11.69
N SER A 175 28.91 -10.14 11.07
CA SER A 175 27.80 -9.47 11.76
C SER A 175 26.56 -10.37 11.91
N LYS A 176 25.87 -10.24 13.04
CA LYS A 176 24.55 -10.85 13.26
C LYS A 176 23.54 -10.17 12.33
N VAL A 177 22.71 -10.96 11.67
CA VAL A 177 21.60 -10.46 10.85
C VAL A 177 20.40 -10.24 11.76
N THR A 178 19.76 -9.07 11.64
CA THR A 178 18.42 -8.80 12.16
C THR A 178 17.49 -8.65 10.97
N ALA A 179 16.50 -9.52 10.84
CA ALA A 179 15.57 -9.50 9.72
C ALA A 179 14.26 -8.80 10.11
N THR A 180 13.75 -8.03 9.19
CA THR A 180 12.51 -7.26 9.34
C THR A 180 11.48 -7.62 8.27
N ALA A 181 11.94 -8.12 7.10
CA ALA A 181 11.10 -8.43 5.97
C ALA A 181 11.35 -9.86 5.46
N MET A 182 10.31 -10.51 4.95
CA MET A 182 10.35 -11.85 4.38
C MET A 182 9.38 -11.97 3.20
N TRP A 183 9.82 -12.64 2.15
CA TRP A 183 9.01 -12.98 0.98
C TRP A 183 9.31 -14.41 0.52
N ILE A 184 8.36 -15.06 -0.13
CA ILE A 184 8.50 -16.41 -0.68
C ILE A 184 8.22 -16.33 -2.17
N ASP A 185 9.15 -16.83 -2.99
CA ASP A 185 9.00 -16.86 -4.43
C ASP A 185 8.19 -18.08 -4.91
N ASN A 186 7.92 -18.12 -6.23
CA ASN A 186 7.14 -19.19 -6.84
C ASN A 186 7.82 -20.57 -6.80
N ASP A 187 9.11 -20.62 -6.54
CA ASP A 187 9.90 -21.86 -6.38
C ASP A 187 10.03 -22.29 -4.92
N ASP A 188 9.24 -21.66 -4.02
CA ASP A 188 9.25 -21.88 -2.57
C ASP A 188 10.56 -21.46 -1.87
N ASN A 189 11.43 -20.64 -2.49
CA ASN A 189 12.57 -20.07 -1.81
C ASN A 189 12.13 -18.97 -0.83
N VAL A 190 12.71 -18.98 0.35
CA VAL A 190 12.44 -17.97 1.38
C VAL A 190 13.49 -16.87 1.29
N TRP A 191 13.05 -15.66 0.99
CA TRP A 191 13.89 -14.47 0.91
C TRP A 191 13.72 -13.61 2.15
N ILE A 192 14.85 -13.19 2.73
CA ILE A 192 14.92 -12.50 4.02
C ILE A 192 15.76 -11.24 3.86
N GLY A 193 15.31 -10.16 4.43
CA GLY A 193 16.04 -8.91 4.47
C GLY A 193 15.93 -8.20 5.80
N GLY A 194 16.92 -7.42 6.12
CA GLY A 194 17.02 -6.69 7.37
C GLY A 194 17.99 -5.51 7.29
N ASP A 195 18.71 -5.26 8.35
CA ASP A 195 19.56 -4.11 8.60
C ASP A 195 21.00 -4.21 8.08
N LYS A 196 21.34 -5.18 7.24
CA LYS A 196 22.74 -5.48 6.84
C LYS A 196 22.98 -5.47 5.34
N GLU A 197 22.43 -4.55 4.60
CA GLU A 197 22.74 -4.41 3.17
C GLU A 197 22.80 -5.74 2.41
N CYS A 198 21.99 -6.72 2.82
CA CYS A 198 21.99 -8.04 2.23
C CYS A 198 20.59 -8.60 2.08
N LEU A 199 20.42 -9.30 0.96
CA LEU A 199 19.27 -10.15 0.70
C LEU A 199 19.73 -11.59 0.91
N ILE A 200 19.02 -12.36 1.74
CA ILE A 200 19.35 -13.74 2.07
C ILE A 200 18.31 -14.66 1.46
N GLN A 201 18.74 -15.64 0.71
CA GLN A 201 17.94 -16.77 0.27
C GLN A 201 18.16 -17.94 1.22
N LEU A 202 17.11 -18.43 1.86
CA LEU A 202 17.13 -19.58 2.74
C LEU A 202 16.47 -20.78 2.05
N ASP A 203 17.21 -21.88 1.91
CA ASP A 203 16.64 -23.18 1.63
C ASP A 203 16.18 -23.82 2.95
N TYR A 204 14.88 -23.76 3.18
CA TYR A 204 14.27 -24.24 4.43
C TYR A 204 14.27 -25.77 4.56
N THR A 205 14.59 -26.51 3.49
CA THR A 205 14.66 -27.97 3.53
C THR A 205 16.01 -28.47 4.06
N THR A 206 17.08 -27.77 3.69
CA THR A 206 18.46 -28.11 4.11
C THR A 206 18.96 -27.20 5.24
N GLY A 207 18.36 -26.04 5.45
CA GLY A 207 18.83 -25.00 6.36
C GLY A 207 20.02 -24.20 5.81
N ASN A 208 20.42 -24.45 4.56
CA ASN A 208 21.45 -23.66 3.91
C ASN A 208 20.94 -22.29 3.48
N TYR A 209 21.85 -21.33 3.43
CA TYR A 209 21.50 -19.98 2.97
C TYR A 209 22.56 -19.40 2.04
N HIS A 210 22.13 -18.50 1.17
CA HIS A 210 22.96 -17.71 0.28
C HIS A 210 22.69 -16.23 0.51
N ALA A 211 23.73 -15.41 0.66
CA ALA A 211 23.59 -13.98 0.85
C ALA A 211 24.04 -13.22 -0.39
N VAL A 212 23.19 -12.30 -0.83
CA VAL A 212 23.47 -11.35 -1.91
C VAL A 212 23.71 -9.98 -1.27
N LYS A 213 24.90 -9.41 -1.53
CA LYS A 213 25.24 -8.07 -1.06
C LYS A 213 24.55 -7.01 -1.91
N ILE A 214 24.04 -5.96 -1.27
CA ILE A 214 23.39 -4.82 -1.91
C ILE A 214 24.33 -3.62 -1.83
N ASP A 215 25.05 -3.35 -2.91
CA ASP A 215 26.13 -2.36 -2.92
C ASP A 215 25.69 -0.93 -3.32
N CYS A 216 24.40 -0.71 -3.53
CA CYS A 216 23.90 0.57 -4.06
C CYS A 216 23.13 1.41 -3.03
N LEU A 217 23.23 1.12 -1.73
CA LEU A 217 22.53 1.85 -0.70
C LEU A 217 23.20 3.21 -0.41
N ASN A 218 22.38 4.21 -0.09
CA ASN A 218 22.83 5.58 0.16
C ASN A 218 23.23 5.83 1.62
N ALA A 219 22.86 4.93 2.53
CA ALA A 219 23.09 5.08 3.97
C ALA A 219 23.67 3.81 4.58
N GLU A 220 24.60 3.94 5.50
CA GLU A 220 25.07 2.82 6.33
C GLU A 220 23.93 2.36 7.26
N ASN A 221 23.74 1.05 7.38
CA ASN A 221 22.68 0.40 8.17
C ASN A 221 21.26 0.79 7.76
N ASP A 222 21.03 0.97 6.45
CA ASP A 222 19.70 1.20 5.91
C ASP A 222 18.83 -0.06 6.05
N GLY A 223 17.81 -0.01 6.87
CA GLY A 223 16.95 -1.15 7.19
C GLY A 223 15.98 -1.47 6.04
N MET A 224 15.99 -2.72 5.57
CA MET A 224 14.99 -3.20 4.63
C MET A 224 13.65 -3.39 5.32
N GLN A 225 12.59 -2.78 4.82
CA GLN A 225 11.24 -2.81 5.43
C GLN A 225 10.32 -3.81 4.75
N VAL A 226 10.45 -3.98 3.44
CA VAL A 226 9.58 -4.84 2.64
C VAL A 226 10.36 -5.55 1.55
N ILE A 227 9.95 -6.79 1.25
CA ILE A 227 10.40 -7.58 0.11
C ILE A 227 9.18 -8.10 -0.63
N THR A 228 9.15 -7.95 -1.93
CA THR A 228 8.17 -8.56 -2.83
C THR A 228 8.81 -8.91 -4.17
N GLY A 229 8.12 -9.67 -5.03
CA GLY A 229 8.67 -10.03 -6.33
C GLY A 229 7.63 -10.53 -7.32
N ASN A 230 8.03 -10.68 -8.59
CA ASN A 230 7.17 -11.12 -9.68
C ASN A 230 7.70 -12.33 -10.47
N GLY A 231 8.67 -13.05 -9.90
CA GLY A 231 9.32 -14.21 -10.54
C GLY A 231 10.53 -13.87 -11.42
N HIS A 232 10.70 -12.61 -11.87
CA HIS A 232 11.91 -12.10 -12.53
C HIS A 232 12.72 -11.21 -11.61
N TYR A 233 12.03 -10.35 -10.89
CA TYR A 233 12.64 -9.35 -10.02
C TYR A 233 12.18 -9.52 -8.59
N ILE A 234 13.10 -9.24 -7.67
CA ILE A 234 12.80 -8.97 -6.27
C ILE A 234 12.92 -7.48 -6.05
N TYR A 235 11.89 -6.87 -5.47
CA TYR A 235 11.86 -5.47 -5.07
C TYR A 235 11.98 -5.38 -3.56
N MET A 236 12.86 -4.52 -3.12
CA MET A 236 13.18 -4.29 -1.71
C MET A 236 12.98 -2.83 -1.38
N GLY A 237 12.15 -2.54 -0.39
CA GLY A 237 11.93 -1.19 0.13
C GLY A 237 12.78 -0.93 1.36
N PHE A 238 13.46 0.22 1.39
CA PHE A 238 14.38 0.62 2.44
C PHE A 238 13.90 1.88 3.18
N GLN A 239 14.50 2.12 4.34
CA GLN A 239 14.18 3.28 5.16
C GLN A 239 14.71 4.60 4.59
N TYR A 240 15.85 4.58 3.89
CA TYR A 240 16.49 5.79 3.36
C TYR A 240 16.76 5.71 1.86
N SER A 241 17.07 4.54 1.34
CA SER A 241 17.48 4.35 -0.07
C SER A 241 16.31 4.13 -1.04
N GLY A 242 15.08 4.15 -0.54
CA GLY A 242 13.90 3.95 -1.39
C GLY A 242 13.75 2.50 -1.85
N VAL A 243 13.74 2.25 -3.15
CA VAL A 243 13.51 0.91 -3.72
C VAL A 243 14.74 0.41 -4.46
N VAL A 244 15.12 -0.83 -4.14
CA VAL A 244 16.16 -1.58 -4.84
C VAL A 244 15.52 -2.78 -5.54
N ARG A 245 15.93 -3.03 -6.78
CA ARG A 245 15.52 -4.17 -7.59
C ARG A 245 16.68 -5.14 -7.76
N TYR A 246 16.44 -6.42 -7.53
CA TYR A 246 17.37 -7.51 -7.80
C TYR A 246 16.83 -8.38 -8.94
N ASP A 247 17.63 -8.59 -9.98
CA ASP A 247 17.30 -9.47 -11.10
C ASP A 247 17.68 -10.92 -10.77
N LEU A 248 16.70 -11.82 -10.80
CA LEU A 248 16.92 -13.24 -10.47
C LEU A 248 17.71 -13.99 -11.54
N ASN A 249 17.70 -13.52 -12.80
CA ASN A 249 18.42 -14.15 -13.91
C ASN A 249 19.87 -13.67 -13.96
N ASP A 250 20.04 -12.35 -14.08
CA ASP A 250 21.35 -11.72 -14.28
C ASP A 250 22.13 -11.53 -12.97
N LYS A 251 21.47 -11.74 -11.83
CA LYS A 251 22.02 -11.53 -10.47
C LYS A 251 22.54 -10.11 -10.26
N THR A 252 21.91 -9.14 -10.93
CA THR A 252 22.29 -7.72 -10.81
C THR A 252 21.39 -6.98 -9.84
N VAL A 253 21.97 -6.00 -9.15
CA VAL A 253 21.29 -5.10 -8.21
C VAL A 253 21.16 -3.72 -8.83
N GLN A 254 20.00 -3.10 -8.74
CA GLN A 254 19.74 -1.75 -9.25
C GLN A 254 18.92 -0.93 -8.26
N CYS A 255 19.41 0.25 -7.86
CA CYS A 255 18.62 1.25 -7.15
C CYS A 255 17.69 1.97 -8.13
N LEU A 256 16.39 1.99 -7.83
CA LEU A 256 15.39 2.70 -8.64
C LEU A 256 15.37 4.18 -8.23
N LYS A 257 15.44 5.07 -9.23
CA LYS A 257 15.33 6.50 -8.97
C LYS A 257 13.87 6.90 -8.83
N ILE A 258 13.44 7.11 -7.59
CA ILE A 258 12.09 7.52 -7.23
C ILE A 258 12.18 8.88 -6.55
N GLY A 259 11.42 9.87 -7.05
CA GLY A 259 11.48 11.25 -6.57
C GLY A 259 12.34 12.17 -7.42
N GLU A 260 12.24 13.48 -7.18
CA GLU A 260 12.88 14.52 -7.97
C GLU A 260 14.34 14.79 -7.57
N SER A 261 14.71 14.49 -6.32
CA SER A 261 16.08 14.63 -5.83
C SER A 261 16.62 13.33 -5.27
N VAL A 262 17.90 13.05 -5.55
CA VAL A 262 18.63 11.89 -5.02
C VAL A 262 18.95 12.05 -3.52
N GLU A 263 18.73 13.24 -2.98
CA GLU A 263 19.15 13.63 -1.63
C GLU A 263 18.06 13.48 -0.56
N GLU A 264 16.78 13.31 -0.96
CA GLU A 264 15.69 13.12 0.00
C GLU A 264 15.52 11.64 0.32
N PRO A 265 15.61 11.25 1.61
CA PRO A 265 15.38 9.88 2.02
C PRO A 265 13.93 9.46 1.73
N LEU A 266 13.74 8.32 1.10
CA LEU A 266 12.42 7.77 0.80
C LEU A 266 12.19 6.51 1.64
N TYR A 267 11.44 6.65 2.71
CA TYR A 267 11.05 5.54 3.56
C TYR A 267 9.91 4.76 2.91
N VAL A 268 10.18 3.53 2.48
CA VAL A 268 9.22 2.64 1.82
C VAL A 268 8.76 1.57 2.80
N HIS A 269 7.47 1.59 3.14
CA HIS A 269 6.84 0.65 4.06
C HIS A 269 6.30 -0.59 3.35
N ASP A 270 5.72 -0.41 2.15
CA ASP A 270 5.12 -1.51 1.39
C ASP A 270 5.22 -1.27 -0.12
N ILE A 271 5.19 -2.34 -0.90
CA ILE A 271 5.30 -2.32 -2.36
C ILE A 271 4.25 -3.24 -2.96
N GLN A 272 3.37 -2.69 -3.81
CA GLN A 272 2.43 -3.45 -4.59
C GLN A 272 2.81 -3.41 -6.07
N ILE A 273 3.11 -4.56 -6.64
CA ILE A 273 3.41 -4.69 -8.07
C ILE A 273 2.11 -4.55 -8.86
N SER A 274 2.15 -3.76 -9.94
CA SER A 274 1.06 -3.58 -10.90
C SER A 274 1.53 -3.84 -12.32
N ASP A 275 0.59 -3.87 -13.29
CA ASP A 275 0.89 -4.21 -14.69
C ASP A 275 1.90 -3.24 -15.34
N ASN A 276 1.93 -1.98 -14.88
CA ASN A 276 2.76 -0.92 -15.47
C ASN A 276 3.84 -0.37 -14.52
N GLY A 277 4.04 -0.99 -13.36
CA GLY A 277 5.03 -0.49 -12.40
C GLY A 277 4.73 -0.85 -10.94
N LEU A 278 5.14 0.02 -10.04
CA LEU A 278 5.10 -0.21 -8.60
C LEU A 278 4.31 0.87 -7.89
N TRP A 279 3.33 0.48 -7.09
CA TRP A 279 2.77 1.34 -6.06
C TRP A 279 3.61 1.24 -4.80
N LEU A 280 4.04 2.36 -4.27
CA LEU A 280 4.93 2.45 -3.12
C LEU A 280 4.24 3.18 -1.98
N ALA A 281 4.04 2.47 -0.89
CA ALA A 281 3.61 3.06 0.37
C ALA A 281 4.80 3.70 1.07
N THR A 282 4.75 5.01 1.30
CA THR A 282 5.86 5.74 1.90
C THR A 282 5.42 6.67 3.02
N GLU A 283 6.38 7.16 3.81
CA GLU A 283 6.13 8.13 4.89
C GLU A 283 5.63 9.50 4.36
N THR A 284 5.84 9.80 3.09
CA THR A 284 5.55 11.12 2.51
C THR A 284 4.45 11.12 1.47
N GLY A 285 3.78 10.00 1.25
CA GLY A 285 2.69 9.83 0.27
C GLY A 285 2.73 8.49 -0.44
N LEU A 286 1.78 8.31 -1.34
CA LEU A 286 1.70 7.15 -2.22
C LEU A 286 2.37 7.48 -3.55
N TYR A 287 3.35 6.68 -3.96
CA TYR A 287 4.01 6.85 -5.26
C TYR A 287 3.57 5.75 -6.22
N LEU A 288 3.37 6.14 -7.48
CA LEU A 288 3.33 5.21 -8.61
C LEU A 288 4.61 5.39 -9.44
N TYR A 289 5.45 4.37 -9.45
CA TYR A 289 6.65 4.33 -10.28
C TYR A 289 6.37 3.54 -11.56
N ASP A 290 6.46 4.20 -12.71
CA ASP A 290 6.36 3.59 -14.03
C ASP A 290 7.74 3.04 -14.44
N GLU A 291 7.86 1.71 -14.57
CA GLU A 291 9.12 1.06 -14.91
C GLU A 291 9.54 1.28 -16.37
N ILE A 292 8.59 1.56 -17.26
CA ILE A 292 8.84 1.79 -18.68
C ILE A 292 9.37 3.22 -18.87
N GLN A 293 8.67 4.19 -18.31
CA GLN A 293 9.04 5.62 -18.41
C GLN A 293 10.14 6.01 -17.42
N LYS A 294 10.40 5.18 -16.42
CA LYS A 294 11.33 5.44 -15.28
C LYS A 294 11.00 6.75 -14.57
N LYS A 295 9.70 7.00 -14.37
CA LYS A 295 9.18 8.17 -13.69
C LYS A 295 8.25 7.77 -12.56
N ALA A 296 8.25 8.57 -11.50
CA ALA A 296 7.31 8.43 -10.41
C ALA A 296 6.30 9.59 -10.40
N SER A 297 5.06 9.27 -10.13
CA SER A 297 4.03 10.25 -9.75
C SER A 297 3.69 10.07 -8.28
N LYS A 298 3.34 11.15 -7.59
CA LYS A 298 3.09 11.19 -6.14
C LYS A 298 1.67 11.63 -5.85
N CYS A 299 0.97 10.87 -5.03
CA CYS A 299 -0.30 11.26 -4.43
C CYS A 299 -0.07 11.66 -2.98
N VAL A 300 -0.67 12.76 -2.56
CA VAL A 300 -0.58 13.29 -1.19
C VAL A 300 -1.95 13.69 -0.66
N ASN A 301 -2.04 13.86 0.65
CA ASN A 301 -3.19 14.50 1.27
C ASN A 301 -3.26 15.97 0.85
N ASP A 302 -4.45 16.39 0.44
CA ASP A 302 -4.80 17.79 0.23
C ASP A 302 -5.97 18.14 1.16
N TYR A 303 -5.72 19.03 2.10
CA TYR A 303 -6.74 19.46 3.07
C TYR A 303 -8.02 20.03 2.42
N PHE A 304 -7.90 20.57 1.22
CA PHE A 304 -9.02 21.16 0.49
C PHE A 304 -9.74 20.19 -0.44
N ASP A 305 -9.13 19.03 -0.75
CA ASP A 305 -9.76 17.96 -1.53
C ASP A 305 -10.07 16.74 -0.65
N LYS A 306 -11.34 16.62 -0.27
CA LYS A 306 -11.83 15.48 0.53
C LYS A 306 -11.70 14.12 -0.15
N ARG A 307 -11.32 14.10 -1.43
CA ARG A 307 -11.07 12.87 -2.19
C ARG A 307 -9.59 12.58 -2.38
N SER A 308 -8.72 13.43 -1.85
CA SER A 308 -7.29 13.14 -1.74
C SER A 308 -7.04 12.04 -0.70
N LEU A 309 -5.79 11.60 -0.53
CA LEU A 309 -5.43 10.69 0.56
C LEU A 309 -5.79 11.29 1.92
N SER A 310 -6.23 10.46 2.85
CA SER A 310 -6.58 10.89 4.23
C SER A 310 -5.35 11.25 5.07
N ASP A 311 -4.17 10.71 4.70
CA ASP A 311 -2.88 10.93 5.38
C ASP A 311 -1.73 10.66 4.41
N ASN A 312 -0.56 11.26 4.65
CA ASN A 312 0.65 11.04 3.85
C ASN A 312 1.50 9.85 4.31
N ALA A 313 1.40 9.46 5.57
CA ALA A 313 2.12 8.31 6.11
C ALA A 313 1.39 7.01 5.71
N ILE A 314 1.83 6.39 4.62
CA ILE A 314 1.23 5.19 4.05
C ILE A 314 2.01 3.96 4.50
N TYR A 315 1.32 2.99 5.10
CA TYR A 315 1.95 1.80 5.69
C TYR A 315 1.64 0.51 4.96
N ALA A 316 0.52 0.44 4.25
CA ALA A 316 0.12 -0.74 3.49
C ALA A 316 -0.51 -0.36 2.16
N VAL A 317 -0.27 -1.15 1.13
CA VAL A 317 -0.89 -1.00 -0.19
C VAL A 317 -1.26 -2.37 -0.74
N TYR A 318 -2.49 -2.52 -1.23
CA TYR A 318 -2.99 -3.79 -1.72
C TYR A 318 -3.90 -3.60 -2.94
N ARG A 319 -3.70 -4.40 -3.98
CA ARG A 319 -4.57 -4.43 -5.17
C ARG A 319 -5.54 -5.60 -5.04
N ASP A 320 -6.83 -5.32 -5.09
CA ASP A 320 -7.87 -6.34 -5.00
C ASP A 320 -8.09 -7.06 -6.35
N SER A 321 -8.96 -8.08 -6.35
CA SER A 321 -9.30 -8.87 -7.53
C SER A 321 -10.00 -8.07 -8.63
N ASP A 322 -10.63 -6.94 -8.29
CA ASP A 322 -11.31 -6.04 -9.23
C ASP A 322 -10.40 -4.92 -9.72
N ASN A 323 -9.10 -5.01 -9.42
CA ASN A 323 -8.08 -4.01 -9.69
C ASN A 323 -8.25 -2.69 -8.91
N GLY A 324 -9.05 -2.67 -7.86
CA GLY A 324 -9.10 -1.57 -6.91
C GLY A 324 -7.83 -1.49 -6.06
N LEU A 325 -7.39 -0.28 -5.71
CA LEU A 325 -6.24 -0.08 -4.84
C LEU A 325 -6.70 0.35 -3.45
N TRP A 326 -6.29 -0.44 -2.46
CA TRP A 326 -6.49 -0.19 -1.04
C TRP A 326 -5.21 0.35 -0.44
N VAL A 327 -5.30 1.45 0.28
CA VAL A 327 -4.15 2.16 0.85
C VAL A 327 -4.41 2.38 2.33
N GLY A 328 -3.61 1.75 3.15
CA GLY A 328 -3.65 1.87 4.61
C GLY A 328 -2.68 2.94 5.09
N THR A 329 -3.16 3.82 5.96
CA THR A 329 -2.39 4.93 6.51
C THR A 329 -2.13 4.77 8.00
N TYR A 330 -1.27 5.62 8.55
CA TYR A 330 -0.96 5.62 9.97
C TYR A 330 -2.06 6.26 10.83
N PHE A 331 -2.65 7.39 10.40
CA PHE A 331 -3.67 8.10 11.17
C PHE A 331 -5.03 8.21 10.48
N GLY A 332 -5.08 8.05 9.15
CA GLY A 332 -6.25 8.36 8.32
C GLY A 332 -7.12 7.15 7.98
N GLY A 333 -6.82 5.95 8.48
CA GLY A 333 -7.56 4.73 8.17
C GLY A 333 -7.24 4.18 6.78
N ILE A 334 -8.26 3.70 6.09
CA ILE A 334 -8.20 3.11 4.74
C ILE A 334 -8.62 4.13 3.71
N ASN A 335 -7.90 4.16 2.59
CA ASN A 335 -8.28 4.84 1.36
C ASN A 335 -8.49 3.79 0.26
N TYR A 336 -9.54 3.93 -0.50
CA TYR A 336 -9.83 3.05 -1.63
C TYR A 336 -9.96 3.85 -2.91
N MET A 337 -9.29 3.39 -3.96
CA MET A 337 -9.33 3.94 -5.29
C MET A 337 -9.69 2.84 -6.29
N SER A 338 -10.77 3.04 -7.06
CA SER A 338 -11.05 2.19 -8.21
C SER A 338 -10.15 2.59 -9.38
N ILE A 339 -9.31 1.67 -9.86
CA ILE A 339 -8.45 1.89 -11.05
C ILE A 339 -9.28 1.84 -12.34
N ASN A 340 -10.38 1.14 -12.35
CA ASN A 340 -11.38 1.25 -13.39
C ASN A 340 -12.09 2.59 -13.20
N GLU A 341 -11.55 3.62 -13.81
CA GLU A 341 -12.16 4.95 -13.81
C GLU A 341 -13.66 4.81 -14.05
N ASN A 342 -14.44 5.01 -12.99
CA ASN A 342 -15.85 5.28 -13.16
C ASN A 342 -15.93 6.63 -13.89
N ARG A 343 -16.00 6.57 -15.20
CA ARG A 343 -16.13 7.73 -16.09
C ARG A 343 -17.35 8.61 -15.78
N TYR A 344 -18.09 8.28 -14.72
CA TYR A 344 -19.41 8.82 -14.43
C TYR A 344 -19.53 9.55 -13.10
N ILE A 345 -18.47 9.63 -12.25
CA ILE A 345 -18.58 10.31 -10.95
C ILE A 345 -17.45 11.31 -10.78
N GLU A 346 -17.56 12.42 -11.47
CA GLU A 346 -16.91 13.65 -11.04
C GLU A 346 -17.86 14.35 -10.07
N SER A 347 -17.44 14.54 -8.82
CA SER A 347 -18.25 15.25 -7.82
C SER A 347 -17.92 16.73 -7.87
N TYR A 348 -18.92 17.54 -8.12
CA TYR A 348 -18.80 18.99 -8.11
C TYR A 348 -19.40 19.55 -6.82
N TYR A 349 -18.54 19.83 -5.84
CA TYR A 349 -18.96 20.41 -4.57
C TYR A 349 -19.19 21.93 -4.72
N PRO A 350 -20.14 22.51 -3.99
CA PRO A 350 -20.32 23.96 -3.94
C PRO A 350 -19.23 24.60 -3.06
N ILE A 351 -17.99 24.56 -3.55
CA ILE A 351 -16.87 25.29 -2.96
C ILE A 351 -16.95 26.73 -3.47
N ALA A 352 -16.49 27.71 -2.68
CA ALA A 352 -16.56 29.14 -3.02
C ALA A 352 -15.62 29.56 -4.18
N THR A 353 -15.34 28.67 -5.13
CA THR A 353 -14.61 28.96 -6.36
C THR A 353 -15.54 29.45 -7.47
N LYS A 354 -15.00 30.21 -8.44
CA LYS A 354 -15.77 30.72 -9.57
C LYS A 354 -16.33 29.63 -10.50
N THR A 355 -15.75 28.42 -10.44
CA THR A 355 -16.03 27.28 -11.33
C THR A 355 -16.74 26.12 -10.64
N SER A 356 -17.33 26.34 -9.47
CA SER A 356 -18.08 25.31 -8.74
C SER A 356 -19.59 25.45 -8.94
N LEU A 357 -20.30 24.33 -8.74
CA LEU A 357 -21.77 24.33 -8.71
C LEU A 357 -22.30 25.36 -7.70
N LYS A 358 -23.21 26.20 -8.11
CA LYS A 358 -23.96 27.09 -7.24
C LYS A 358 -25.30 26.45 -6.91
N GLY A 359 -25.61 26.43 -5.62
CA GLY A 359 -26.79 25.78 -5.08
C GLY A 359 -26.53 24.42 -4.46
N ARG A 360 -27.38 24.05 -3.52
CA ARG A 360 -27.27 22.82 -2.72
C ARG A 360 -28.26 21.75 -3.15
N VAL A 361 -29.39 22.16 -3.72
CA VAL A 361 -30.46 21.24 -4.11
C VAL A 361 -30.60 21.26 -5.62
N VAL A 362 -30.12 20.25 -6.30
CA VAL A 362 -30.28 20.05 -7.73
C VAL A 362 -31.68 19.51 -7.99
N ARG A 363 -32.47 20.21 -8.84
CA ARG A 363 -33.82 19.82 -9.22
C ARG A 363 -33.91 19.16 -10.57
N GLU A 364 -33.09 19.61 -11.51
CA GLU A 364 -33.13 19.08 -12.87
C GLU A 364 -31.76 19.17 -13.54
N ILE A 365 -31.44 18.16 -14.37
CA ILE A 365 -30.25 18.12 -15.22
C ILE A 365 -30.70 17.78 -16.64
N ARG A 366 -30.27 18.59 -17.62
CA ARG A 366 -30.51 18.36 -19.06
C ARG A 366 -29.18 18.43 -19.81
N SER A 367 -28.98 17.52 -20.75
CA SER A 367 -27.84 17.59 -21.67
C SER A 367 -28.21 18.34 -22.94
N ASP A 368 -27.27 19.10 -23.50
CA ASP A 368 -27.39 19.64 -24.86
C ASP A 368 -26.83 18.63 -25.90
N SER A 369 -26.92 18.98 -27.18
CA SER A 369 -26.47 18.16 -28.29
C SER A 369 -24.93 17.97 -28.35
N MET A 370 -24.17 18.78 -27.60
CA MET A 370 -22.70 18.71 -27.51
C MET A 370 -22.23 17.97 -26.26
N GLY A 371 -23.16 17.43 -25.44
CA GLY A 371 -22.86 16.70 -24.23
C GLY A 371 -22.57 17.58 -23.00
N ASN A 372 -22.81 18.88 -23.08
CA ASN A 372 -22.77 19.76 -21.91
C ASN A 372 -24.04 19.60 -21.06
N LEU A 373 -23.99 19.98 -19.78
CA LEU A 373 -25.12 19.82 -18.88
C LEU A 373 -25.66 21.19 -18.41
N TRP A 374 -26.95 21.31 -18.43
CA TRP A 374 -27.69 22.38 -17.80
C TRP A 374 -28.25 21.90 -16.48
N ILE A 375 -27.87 22.54 -15.38
CA ILE A 375 -28.17 22.09 -14.02
C ILE A 375 -29.00 23.17 -13.32
N GLY A 376 -30.27 22.87 -13.11
CA GLY A 376 -31.18 23.73 -12.36
C GLY A 376 -31.11 23.43 -10.87
N THR A 377 -30.88 24.47 -10.05
CA THR A 377 -30.87 24.36 -8.59
C THR A 377 -31.99 25.19 -7.99
N GLU A 378 -32.52 24.76 -6.84
CA GLU A 378 -33.66 25.44 -6.18
C GLU A 378 -33.24 26.77 -5.58
N ASP A 379 -32.02 26.84 -5.06
CA ASP A 379 -31.53 27.93 -4.23
C ASP A 379 -30.55 28.89 -4.92
N ALA A 380 -30.05 28.54 -6.13
CA ALA A 380 -29.05 29.35 -6.82
C ALA A 380 -29.24 29.45 -8.35
N GLY A 381 -30.40 29.01 -8.88
CA GLY A 381 -30.74 29.16 -10.29
C GLY A 381 -30.06 28.13 -11.20
N LEU A 382 -29.63 28.55 -12.39
CA LEU A 382 -29.15 27.72 -13.45
C LEU A 382 -27.62 27.71 -13.52
N ASN A 383 -27.02 26.52 -13.64
CA ASN A 383 -25.61 26.32 -13.86
C ASN A 383 -25.41 25.60 -15.20
N TYR A 384 -24.29 25.89 -15.87
CA TYR A 384 -23.88 25.27 -17.11
C TYR A 384 -22.56 24.52 -16.89
N PHE A 385 -22.54 23.24 -17.18
CA PHE A 385 -21.35 22.40 -17.15
C PHE A 385 -20.82 22.22 -18.57
N ASN A 386 -19.58 22.67 -18.81
CA ASN A 386 -18.85 22.42 -20.04
C ASN A 386 -18.12 21.07 -19.94
N SER A 387 -18.52 20.11 -20.76
CA SER A 387 -17.96 18.75 -20.75
C SER A 387 -16.52 18.66 -21.25
N GLN A 388 -16.06 19.59 -22.08
CA GLN A 388 -14.70 19.64 -22.61
C GLN A 388 -13.72 20.28 -21.61
N GLU A 389 -14.14 21.38 -20.99
CA GLU A 389 -13.32 22.12 -20.01
C GLU A 389 -13.47 21.56 -18.59
N LYS A 390 -14.41 20.65 -18.37
CA LYS A 390 -14.78 20.12 -17.04
C LYS A 390 -15.03 21.23 -16.02
N SER A 391 -15.68 22.30 -16.46
CA SER A 391 -15.95 23.49 -15.65
C SER A 391 -17.45 23.74 -15.49
N ILE A 392 -17.87 24.27 -14.32
CA ILE A 392 -19.26 24.71 -14.08
C ILE A 392 -19.29 26.23 -13.99
N ILE A 393 -20.19 26.85 -14.73
CA ILE A 393 -20.40 28.30 -14.75
C ILE A 393 -21.84 28.59 -14.33
N PRO A 394 -22.10 29.46 -13.32
CA PRO A 394 -23.41 29.88 -12.99
C PRO A 394 -23.95 30.85 -14.08
N VAL A 395 -25.07 30.48 -14.71
CA VAL A 395 -25.65 31.23 -15.85
C VAL A 395 -26.26 32.56 -15.40
N SER A 396 -26.71 32.64 -14.15
CA SER A 396 -27.27 33.86 -13.57
C SER A 396 -26.27 35.02 -13.50
N ALA A 397 -24.98 34.77 -13.51
CA ALA A 397 -23.95 35.80 -13.54
C ALA A 397 -23.83 36.51 -14.92
N HIS A 398 -24.41 35.95 -15.98
CA HIS A 398 -24.39 36.54 -17.33
C HIS A 398 -25.68 37.26 -17.72
N LEU A 399 -26.77 37.12 -16.95
CA LEU A 399 -28.07 37.75 -17.26
C LEU A 399 -28.19 39.16 -16.70
N GLU A 400 -27.25 39.67 -15.91
CA GLU A 400 -27.25 41.05 -15.41
C GLU A 400 -26.80 42.09 -16.44
N HIS A 401 -26.49 41.69 -17.67
CA HIS A 401 -26.02 42.55 -18.75
C HIS A 401 -26.94 42.59 -19.98
N TYR A 402 -28.23 42.18 -19.85
CA TYR A 402 -29.23 42.36 -20.90
C TYR A 402 -30.42 43.14 -20.38
#